data_02b8b8d1dcae8a7257aa91a6f3e4846e
#
_entry.id   02b8b8d1dcae8a7257aa91a6f3e4846e
#
_cell.length_a   1.000
_cell.length_b   1.000
_cell.length_c   1.000
_cell.angle_alpha   90.00
_cell.angle_beta   90.00
_cell.angle_gamma   90.00
#
_symmetry.space_group_name_H-M   'P 1'
#
loop_
_entity.id
_entity.type
_entity.pdbx_description
1 polymer ?
#
loop_
_entity_poly.entity_id
_entity_poly.type
_entity_poly.pdbx_seq_one_letter_code
_entity_poly.pdbx_strand_id
1 'polypeptide(L)' 'MPRLKITQTKSGIGYKQNQRETLRSLSLGRIGRSVERPDSPELRGMLNVVSHLVEVEDGKGS' A
#
# COMPACT_ATOMS: atom_id res chain seq x y z
N MET A 1 10.52 7.34 14.24
CA MET A 1 10.70 6.95 12.85
C MET A 1 9.44 7.21 12.07
N PRO A 2 9.55 7.78 10.88
CA PRO A 2 8.35 8.04 10.09
C PRO A 2 7.68 6.74 9.66
N ARG A 3 6.37 6.77 9.67
CA ARG A 3 5.56 5.64 9.22
C ARG A 3 4.60 6.11 8.16
N LEU A 4 4.30 5.22 7.25
CA LEU A 4 3.34 5.51 6.19
C LEU A 4 2.08 4.69 6.43
N LYS A 5 0.95 5.35 6.33
CA LYS A 5 -0.34 4.67 6.39
C LYS A 5 -0.81 4.45 4.97
N ILE A 6 -1.06 3.20 4.63
CA ILE A 6 -1.43 2.79 3.29
C ILE A 6 -2.84 2.26 3.35
N THR A 7 -3.73 2.86 2.58
CA THR A 7 -5.13 2.45 2.52
C THR A 7 -5.45 2.04 1.10
N GLN A 8 -5.99 0.85 0.95
CA GLN A 8 -6.40 0.39 -0.37
C GLN A 8 -7.71 1.06 -0.76
N THR A 9 -7.68 1.78 -1.87
CA THR A 9 -8.84 2.53 -2.36
C THR A 9 -9.54 1.84 -3.52
N LYS A 10 -8.85 0.91 -4.19
CA LYS A 10 -9.42 0.19 -5.32
C LYS A 10 -9.11 -1.30 -5.20
N SER A 11 -10.01 -2.11 -5.74
CA SER A 11 -9.82 -3.56 -5.76
C SER A 11 -8.67 -3.94 -6.67
N GLY A 12 -7.91 -4.97 -6.27
CA GLY A 12 -6.87 -5.54 -7.12
C GLY A 12 -7.38 -6.54 -8.14
N ILE A 13 -8.67 -6.77 -8.19
CA ILE A 13 -9.26 -7.72 -9.12
C ILE A 13 -9.11 -7.16 -10.55
N GLY A 14 -8.59 -8.00 -11.45
CA GLY A 14 -8.38 -7.58 -12.82
C GLY A 14 -7.04 -6.94 -13.10
N TYR A 15 -6.26 -6.71 -12.09
CA TYR A 15 -4.91 -6.18 -12.26
C TYR A 15 -3.89 -7.29 -12.37
N LYS A 16 -2.68 -6.94 -12.75
CA LYS A 16 -1.61 -7.92 -12.95
C LYS A 16 -1.29 -8.64 -11.64
N GLN A 17 -0.80 -9.86 -11.78
CA GLN A 17 -0.50 -10.68 -10.63
C GLN A 17 0.54 -10.05 -9.70
N ASN A 18 1.55 -9.39 -10.26
CA ASN A 18 2.56 -8.75 -9.44
C ASN A 18 1.99 -7.66 -8.53
N GLN A 19 0.98 -6.94 -9.02
CA GLN A 19 0.31 -5.92 -8.21
C GLN A 19 -0.49 -6.57 -7.08
N ARG A 20 -1.17 -7.66 -7.38
CA ARG A 20 -1.93 -8.40 -6.38
C ARG A 20 -1.01 -8.96 -5.30
N GLU A 21 0.11 -9.51 -5.71
CA GLU A 21 1.09 -10.04 -4.78
C GLU A 21 1.68 -8.94 -3.89
N THR A 22 1.92 -7.78 -4.46
CA THR A 22 2.41 -6.64 -3.70
C THR A 22 1.39 -6.22 -2.63
N LEU A 23 0.11 -6.17 -3.00
CA LEU A 23 -0.94 -5.87 -2.03
C LEU A 23 -0.97 -6.90 -0.90
N ARG A 24 -0.80 -8.17 -1.22
CA ARG A 24 -0.74 -9.22 -0.22
C ARG A 24 0.44 -9.04 0.72
N SER A 25 1.59 -8.71 0.17
CA SER A 25 2.79 -8.47 0.97
C SER A 25 2.61 -7.31 1.93
N LEU A 26 1.78 -6.35 1.56
CA LEU A 26 1.46 -5.21 2.40
C LEU A 26 0.31 -5.50 3.37
N SER A 27 -0.19 -6.74 3.37
CA SER A 27 -1.35 -7.14 4.17
C SER A 27 -2.62 -6.39 3.76
N LEU A 28 -2.65 -5.96 2.52
CA LEU A 28 -3.83 -5.38 1.90
C LEU A 28 -4.52 -6.46 1.07
N GLY A 29 -5.63 -6.14 0.49
CA GLY A 29 -6.36 -7.07 -0.35
C GLY A 29 -7.83 -6.73 -0.43
N ARG A 30 -8.25 -5.75 0.37
CA ARG A 30 -9.64 -5.30 0.37
C ARG A 30 -9.69 -3.79 0.33
N ILE A 31 -10.69 -3.28 -0.34
CA ILE A 31 -10.94 -1.84 -0.35
C ILE A 31 -11.23 -1.39 1.08
N GLY A 32 -10.63 -0.29 1.47
CA GLY A 32 -10.83 0.27 2.79
C GLY A 32 -9.88 -0.27 3.84
N ARG A 33 -9.10 -1.29 3.53
CA ARG A 33 -8.13 -1.80 4.47
C ARG A 33 -6.93 -0.87 4.55
N SER A 34 -6.51 -0.58 5.77
CA SER A 34 -5.32 0.25 5.99
C SER A 34 -4.28 -0.48 6.82
N VAL A 35 -3.04 -0.18 6.54
CA VAL A 35 -1.92 -0.71 7.31
C VAL A 35 -0.91 0.40 7.50
N GLU A 36 -0.10 0.26 8.55
CA GLU A 36 1.01 1.17 8.78
C GLU A 36 2.31 0.41 8.62
N ARG A 37 3.23 1.01 7.91
CA ARG A 37 4.54 0.42 7.65
C ARG A 37 5.62 1.48 7.84
N PRO A 38 6.80 1.09 8.30
CA PRO A 38 7.90 2.04 8.38
C PRO A 38 8.32 2.49 6.98
N ASP A 39 8.65 3.75 6.86
CA ASP A 39 9.13 4.30 5.59
C ASP A 39 10.48 3.68 5.26
N SER A 40 10.59 3.07 4.11
CA SER A 40 11.85 2.45 3.66
C SER A 40 11.88 2.43 2.14
N PRO A 41 13.07 2.33 1.54
CA PRO A 41 13.17 2.21 0.09
C PRO A 41 12.42 1.02 -0.47
N GLU A 42 12.43 -0.10 0.25
CA GLU A 42 11.69 -1.29 -0.18
C GLU A 42 10.20 -1.02 -0.21
N LEU A 43 9.69 -0.39 0.85
CA LEU A 43 8.28 -0.07 0.90
C LEU A 43 7.89 0.88 -0.22
N ARG A 44 8.71 1.89 -0.47
CA ARG A 44 8.43 2.85 -1.54
C ARG A 44 8.38 2.17 -2.89
N GLY A 45 9.25 1.21 -3.14
CA GLY A 45 9.22 0.44 -4.36
C GLY A 45 7.94 -0.35 -4.52
N MET A 46 7.49 -0.98 -3.44
CA MET A 46 6.23 -1.72 -3.44
C MET A 46 5.04 -0.80 -3.68
N LEU A 47 5.04 0.34 -3.01
CA LEU A 47 3.95 1.31 -3.17
C LEU A 47 3.88 1.86 -4.59
N ASN A 48 5.04 2.03 -5.21
CA ASN A 48 5.07 2.52 -6.59
C ASN A 48 4.36 1.56 -7.55
N VAL A 49 4.46 0.26 -7.29
CA VAL A 49 3.79 -0.75 -8.11
C VAL A 49 2.27 -0.65 -7.99
N VAL A 50 1.77 -0.33 -6.81
CA VAL A 50 0.33 -0.32 -6.54
C VAL A 50 -0.21 1.07 -6.22
N SER A 51 0.53 2.12 -6.57
CA SER A 51 0.18 3.49 -6.19
C SER A 51 -1.21 3.90 -6.68
N HIS A 52 -1.64 3.35 -7.81
CA HIS A 52 -2.97 3.66 -8.36
C HIS A 52 -4.09 2.90 -7.65
N LEU A 53 -3.75 1.98 -6.77
CA LEU A 53 -4.73 1.18 -6.02
C LEU A 53 -4.83 1.58 -4.56
N VAL A 54 -3.91 2.40 -4.09
CA VAL A 54 -3.83 2.75 -2.67
C VAL A 54 -3.59 4.24 -2.50
N GLU A 55 -3.91 4.72 -1.31
CA GLU A 55 -3.50 6.05 -0.88
C GLU A 55 -2.49 5.91 0.23
N VAL A 56 -1.46 6.73 0.16
CA VAL A 56 -0.41 6.72 1.16
C VAL A 56 -0.46 8.03 1.91
N GLU A 57 -0.55 7.93 3.22
CA GLU A 57 -0.53 9.09 4.10
C GLU A 57 0.70 9.02 4.98
N ASP A 58 1.29 10.16 5.21
CA ASP A 58 2.35 10.27 6.19
C ASP A 58 1.70 10.15 7.57
N GLY A 59 2.03 9.09 8.29
CA GLY A 59 1.47 8.85 9.61
C GLY A 59 1.99 9.80 10.68
N LYS A 60 2.96 10.61 10.31
CA LYS A 60 3.58 11.52 11.24
C LYS A 60 2.78 12.80 11.34
N GLY A 61 2.33 13.11 12.50
CA GLY A 61 1.72 14.39 12.77
C GLY A 61 0.33 14.61 12.20
N SER A 62 -0.25 13.61 11.65
CA SER A 62 -1.61 13.74 11.14
C SER A 62 -2.63 13.62 12.26
#